data_f6c61c45dae213cce20d672fae6b6716
#
_entry.id   f6c61c45dae213cce20d672fae6b6716
#
_cell.length_a   1.000
_cell.length_b   1.000
_cell.length_c   1.000
_cell.angle_alpha   90.00
_cell.angle_beta   90.00
_cell.angle_gamma   90.00
#
_symmetry.space_group_name_H-M   'P 1'
#
loop_
_entity.id
_entity.type
_entity.pdbx_description
1 polymer ?
#
loop_
_entity_poly.entity_id
_entity_poly.type
_entity_poly.pdbx_seq_one_letter_code
_entity_poly.pdbx_strand_id
1 'polypeptide(L)'
;MYSPDDYQQGITVKIMYIHVPFAWLSTFCYIIISAAALGSLIWKYHLADVALKCGAPIGAIFTALALMTGALWGHPTWGTWWVWDARLTSVLILLFIYLAIIMLARAFENQEKAARATAILTLVGLVNIPIIKFSVNWWHTLHQSASLLRLGGPTIERAMLWPLITMIFCFSFMFISLYLMAMRNEINNRYILILQIKKAHRAQYQDSSSCST
;
A
#
# COMPACT_ATOMS: atom_id res chain seq x y z
N MET A 1 13.57 14.57 -19.44
CA MET A 1 14.38 13.76 -18.51
C MET A 1 15.76 13.56 -19.14
N TYR A 2 16.82 14.04 -18.48
CA TYR A 2 18.22 13.93 -18.94
C TYR A 2 18.86 12.56 -18.60
N SER A 3 18.07 11.50 -18.50
CA SER A 3 18.61 10.16 -18.30
C SER A 3 18.96 9.54 -19.65
N PRO A 4 20.14 8.91 -19.80
CA PRO A 4 20.50 8.21 -21.03
C PRO A 4 19.52 7.06 -21.30
N ASP A 5 19.42 6.68 -22.56
CA ASP A 5 18.69 5.49 -22.98
C ASP A 5 19.55 4.24 -22.69
N ASP A 6 18.93 3.14 -22.34
CA ASP A 6 19.62 1.87 -22.13
C ASP A 6 20.00 1.24 -23.48
N TYR A 7 21.17 0.59 -23.53
CA TYR A 7 21.67 0.00 -24.77
C TYR A 7 20.85 -1.21 -25.25
N GLN A 8 20.13 -1.91 -24.34
CA GLN A 8 19.26 -3.04 -24.69
C GLN A 8 17.79 -2.63 -24.81
N GLN A 9 17.31 -1.76 -23.90
CA GLN A 9 15.90 -1.43 -23.76
C GLN A 9 15.53 -0.07 -24.41
N GLY A 10 16.53 0.70 -24.84
CA GLY A 10 16.30 2.02 -25.40
C GLY A 10 15.54 2.94 -24.45
N ILE A 11 14.59 3.72 -24.99
CA ILE A 11 13.78 4.69 -24.23
C ILE A 11 12.84 4.04 -23.21
N THR A 12 12.47 2.75 -23.38
CA THR A 12 11.50 2.07 -22.52
C THR A 12 12.02 1.86 -21.08
N VAL A 13 13.34 1.90 -20.88
CA VAL A 13 13.95 1.88 -19.54
C VAL A 13 13.44 3.02 -18.66
N LYS A 14 12.98 4.13 -19.23
CA LYS A 14 12.47 5.29 -18.47
C LYS A 14 11.20 4.97 -17.67
N ILE A 15 10.48 3.89 -17.99
CA ILE A 15 9.35 3.39 -17.21
C ILE A 15 9.82 2.97 -15.81
N MET A 16 11.08 2.54 -15.66
CA MET A 16 11.70 2.18 -14.38
C MET A 16 11.54 3.27 -13.32
N TYR A 17 11.65 4.54 -13.71
CA TYR A 17 11.58 5.68 -12.76
C TYR A 17 10.20 5.86 -12.11
N ILE A 18 9.18 5.24 -12.68
CA ILE A 18 7.81 5.24 -12.15
C ILE A 18 7.48 3.87 -11.54
N HIS A 19 7.81 2.79 -12.26
CA HIS A 19 7.50 1.42 -11.84
C HIS A 19 8.20 1.03 -10.54
N VAL A 20 9.51 1.28 -10.42
CA VAL A 20 10.28 0.86 -9.25
C VAL A 20 9.79 1.54 -7.95
N PRO A 21 9.55 2.88 -7.92
CA PRO A 21 8.92 3.51 -6.75
C PRO A 21 7.56 2.92 -6.40
N PHE A 22 6.67 2.65 -7.37
CA PHE A 22 5.36 2.06 -7.09
C PHE A 22 5.48 0.64 -6.53
N ALA A 23 6.33 -0.20 -7.10
CA ALA A 23 6.57 -1.55 -6.62
C ALA A 23 7.16 -1.56 -5.19
N TRP A 24 8.07 -0.63 -4.91
CA TRP A 24 8.64 -0.49 -3.56
C TRP A 24 7.60 0.00 -2.56
N LEU A 25 6.84 1.05 -2.91
CA LEU A 25 5.82 1.63 -2.02
C LEU A 25 4.65 0.68 -1.76
N SER A 26 4.31 -0.19 -2.73
CA SER A 26 3.27 -1.20 -2.52
C SER A 26 3.61 -2.17 -1.38
N THR A 27 4.85 -2.66 -1.35
CA THR A 27 5.33 -3.57 -0.29
C THR A 27 5.63 -2.83 1.01
N PHE A 28 6.21 -1.64 0.94
CA PHE A 28 6.51 -0.80 2.10
C PHE A 28 5.24 -0.38 2.85
N CYS A 29 4.20 0.05 2.13
CA CYS A 29 2.90 0.35 2.71
C CYS A 29 2.31 -0.87 3.43
N TYR A 30 2.46 -2.07 2.84
CA TYR A 30 1.99 -3.31 3.48
C TYR A 30 2.70 -3.58 4.81
N ILE A 31 4.01 -3.35 4.87
CA ILE A 31 4.77 -3.48 6.13
C ILE A 31 4.27 -2.49 7.18
N ILE A 32 4.00 -1.23 6.78
CA ILE A 32 3.46 -0.21 7.69
C ILE A 32 2.10 -0.63 8.25
N ILE A 33 1.16 -1.06 7.40
CA ILE A 33 -0.16 -1.47 7.88
C ILE A 33 -0.09 -2.78 8.68
N SER A 34 0.88 -3.65 8.43
CA SER A 34 1.11 -4.84 9.25
C SER A 34 1.64 -4.50 10.64
N ALA A 35 2.53 -3.52 10.74
CA ALA A 35 2.97 -3.00 12.05
C ALA A 35 1.81 -2.34 12.80
N ALA A 36 0.96 -1.58 12.09
CA ALA A 36 -0.27 -1.03 12.67
C ALA A 36 -1.24 -2.14 13.12
N ALA A 37 -1.40 -3.20 12.35
CA ALA A 37 -2.23 -4.36 12.72
C ALA A 37 -1.75 -5.03 14.03
N LEU A 38 -0.44 -5.19 14.20
CA LEU A 38 0.14 -5.66 15.47
C LEU A 38 -0.17 -4.71 16.62
N GLY A 39 0.01 -3.39 16.40
CA GLY A 39 -0.30 -2.36 17.38
C GLY A 39 -1.77 -2.34 17.79
N SER A 40 -2.68 -2.55 16.84
CA SER A 40 -4.11 -2.67 17.08
C SER A 40 -4.47 -3.90 17.91
N LEU A 41 -3.93 -5.08 17.58
CA LEU A 41 -4.26 -6.34 18.26
C LEU A 41 -3.65 -6.44 19.66
N ILE A 42 -2.39 -5.99 19.83
CA ILE A 42 -1.66 -6.15 21.10
C ILE A 42 -2.01 -5.03 22.07
N TRP A 43 -1.93 -3.78 21.63
CA TRP A 43 -2.11 -2.62 22.52
C TRP A 43 -3.47 -1.95 22.40
N LYS A 44 -4.33 -2.39 21.44
CA LYS A 44 -5.66 -1.81 21.18
C LYS A 44 -5.62 -0.30 20.92
N TYR A 45 -4.56 0.19 20.29
CA TYR A 45 -4.43 1.60 19.93
C TYR A 45 -5.39 1.96 18.80
N HIS A 46 -6.33 2.87 19.08
CA HIS A 46 -7.28 3.38 18.05
C HIS A 46 -6.60 4.04 16.86
N LEU A 47 -5.42 4.67 17.07
CA LEU A 47 -4.66 5.27 15.98
C LEU A 47 -4.07 4.20 15.04
N ALA A 48 -3.74 3.03 15.55
CA ALA A 48 -3.28 1.91 14.73
C ALA A 48 -4.39 1.39 13.81
N ASP A 49 -5.64 1.33 14.29
CA ASP A 49 -6.79 0.99 13.44
C ASP A 49 -7.00 2.01 12.32
N VAL A 50 -6.86 3.31 12.64
CA VAL A 50 -6.93 4.38 11.64
C VAL A 50 -5.81 4.22 10.61
N ALA A 51 -4.59 3.95 11.06
CA ALA A 51 -3.44 3.76 10.19
C ALA A 51 -3.65 2.58 9.22
N LEU A 52 -4.11 1.42 9.72
CA LEU A 52 -4.41 0.27 8.89
C LEU A 52 -5.50 0.58 7.86
N LYS A 53 -6.63 1.15 8.31
CA LYS A 53 -7.78 1.50 7.46
C LYS A 53 -7.40 2.48 6.34
N CYS A 54 -6.57 3.49 6.64
CA CYS A 54 -6.15 4.50 5.68
C CYS A 54 -5.04 4.00 4.74
N GLY A 55 -4.16 3.12 5.21
CA GLY A 55 -3.06 2.61 4.41
C GLY A 55 -3.49 1.60 3.35
N ALA A 56 -4.50 0.77 3.63
CA ALA A 56 -4.92 -0.27 2.70
C ALA A 56 -5.35 0.25 1.32
N PRO A 57 -6.18 1.31 1.18
CA PRO A 57 -6.52 1.87 -0.13
C PRO A 57 -5.32 2.45 -0.87
N ILE A 58 -4.42 3.12 -0.15
CA ILE A 58 -3.21 3.71 -0.74
C ILE A 58 -2.29 2.60 -1.26
N GLY A 59 -2.07 1.56 -0.46
CA GLY A 59 -1.29 0.40 -0.86
C GLY A 59 -1.89 -0.34 -2.06
N ALA A 60 -3.21 -0.47 -2.13
CA ALA A 60 -3.92 -1.05 -3.28
C ALA A 60 -3.66 -0.26 -4.56
N ILE A 61 -3.73 1.08 -4.51
CA ILE A 61 -3.47 1.95 -5.65
C ILE A 61 -2.01 1.80 -6.13
N PHE A 62 -1.03 1.86 -5.22
CA PHE A 62 0.37 1.68 -5.60
C PHE A 62 0.63 0.28 -6.19
N THR A 63 -0.01 -0.75 -5.65
CA THR A 63 0.11 -2.12 -6.18
C THR A 63 -0.49 -2.24 -7.58
N ALA A 64 -1.67 -1.67 -7.81
CA ALA A 64 -2.29 -1.63 -9.13
C ALA A 64 -1.43 -0.87 -10.15
N LEU A 65 -0.90 0.31 -9.78
CA LEU A 65 0.00 1.08 -10.62
C LEU A 65 1.32 0.35 -10.91
N ALA A 66 1.86 -0.37 -9.92
CA ALA A 66 3.04 -1.21 -10.13
C ALA A 66 2.76 -2.33 -11.16
N LEU A 67 1.62 -3.01 -11.07
CA LEU A 67 1.23 -4.04 -12.04
C LEU A 67 1.02 -3.45 -13.45
N MET A 68 0.33 -2.32 -13.55
CA MET A 68 0.09 -1.65 -14.85
C MET A 68 1.40 -1.18 -15.50
N THR A 69 2.23 -0.47 -14.76
CA THR A 69 3.53 0.02 -15.27
C THR A 69 4.50 -1.11 -15.55
N GLY A 70 4.42 -2.21 -14.77
CA GLY A 70 5.19 -3.42 -15.00
C GLY A 70 4.79 -4.12 -16.30
N ALA A 71 3.50 -4.24 -16.61
CA ALA A 71 3.01 -4.77 -17.86
C ALA A 71 3.43 -3.90 -19.07
N LEU A 72 3.34 -2.58 -18.94
CA LEU A 72 3.79 -1.62 -19.97
C LEU A 72 5.30 -1.74 -20.24
N TRP A 73 6.10 -1.98 -19.20
CA TRP A 73 7.55 -2.16 -19.36
C TRP A 73 7.92 -3.59 -19.83
N GLY A 74 7.16 -4.58 -19.38
CA GLY A 74 7.38 -5.98 -19.75
C GLY A 74 7.08 -6.26 -21.21
N HIS A 75 6.07 -5.64 -21.80
CA HIS A 75 5.67 -5.90 -23.19
C HIS A 75 6.80 -5.69 -24.21
N PRO A 76 7.50 -4.54 -24.26
CA PRO A 76 8.63 -4.38 -25.18
C PRO A 76 9.87 -5.22 -24.82
N THR A 77 10.00 -5.64 -23.55
CA THR A 77 11.17 -6.37 -23.07
C THR A 77 11.01 -7.88 -23.25
N TRP A 78 9.82 -8.42 -23.01
CA TRP A 78 9.51 -9.85 -22.97
C TRP A 78 8.57 -10.31 -24.08
N GLY A 79 8.03 -9.38 -24.89
CA GLY A 79 7.08 -9.69 -25.97
C GLY A 79 5.66 -10.01 -25.50
N THR A 80 5.38 -9.91 -24.20
CA THR A 80 4.06 -10.22 -23.62
C THR A 80 3.70 -9.24 -22.51
N TRP A 81 2.40 -8.99 -22.35
CA TRP A 81 1.86 -8.12 -21.29
C TRP A 81 1.88 -8.77 -19.90
N TRP A 82 1.83 -10.11 -19.84
CA TRP A 82 1.73 -10.86 -18.61
C TRP A 82 2.43 -12.22 -18.71
N VAL A 83 3.08 -12.57 -17.64
CA VAL A 83 3.65 -13.92 -17.43
C VAL A 83 3.24 -14.39 -16.04
N TRP A 84 2.77 -15.64 -15.95
CA TRP A 84 2.44 -16.25 -14.68
C TRP A 84 3.71 -16.74 -13.95
N ASP A 85 4.58 -15.81 -13.64
CA ASP A 85 5.74 -16.10 -12.80
C ASP A 85 5.45 -15.82 -11.31
N ALA A 86 6.33 -16.28 -10.44
CA ALA A 86 6.14 -16.16 -9.00
C ALA A 86 6.10 -14.69 -8.53
N ARG A 87 6.82 -13.77 -9.19
CA ARG A 87 6.85 -12.36 -8.80
C ARG A 87 5.57 -11.63 -9.19
N LEU A 88 5.16 -11.72 -10.45
CA LEU A 88 3.95 -11.03 -10.91
C LEU A 88 2.72 -11.58 -10.20
N THR A 89 2.65 -12.91 -10.05
CA THR A 89 1.54 -13.58 -9.35
C THR A 89 1.47 -13.17 -7.89
N SER A 90 2.59 -13.11 -7.16
CA SER A 90 2.58 -12.71 -5.74
C SER A 90 2.24 -11.22 -5.56
N VAL A 91 2.62 -10.34 -6.49
CA VAL A 91 2.18 -8.93 -6.45
C VAL A 91 0.70 -8.80 -6.78
N LEU A 92 0.16 -9.62 -7.68
CA LEU A 92 -1.29 -9.67 -7.94
C LEU A 92 -2.06 -10.17 -6.71
N ILE A 93 -1.54 -11.20 -6.02
CA ILE A 93 -2.09 -11.67 -4.73
C ILE A 93 -2.06 -10.53 -3.70
N LEU A 94 -0.98 -9.75 -3.63
CA LEU A 94 -0.91 -8.59 -2.74
C LEU A 94 -2.04 -7.58 -3.02
N LEU A 95 -2.35 -7.31 -4.30
CA LEU A 95 -3.48 -6.45 -4.66
C LEU A 95 -4.80 -7.02 -4.13
N PHE A 96 -5.05 -8.32 -4.32
CA PHE A 96 -6.26 -8.97 -3.82
C PHE A 96 -6.34 -8.95 -2.29
N ILE A 97 -5.22 -9.10 -1.59
CA ILE A 97 -5.19 -8.98 -0.13
C ILE A 97 -5.57 -7.56 0.30
N TYR A 98 -5.03 -6.51 -0.33
CA TYR A 98 -5.43 -5.13 -0.06
C TYR A 98 -6.93 -4.90 -0.28
N LEU A 99 -7.46 -5.38 -1.41
CA LEU A 99 -8.90 -5.29 -1.71
C LEU A 99 -9.74 -6.03 -0.68
N ALA A 100 -9.31 -7.22 -0.26
CA ALA A 100 -9.98 -7.99 0.79
C ALA A 100 -9.98 -7.25 2.14
N ILE A 101 -8.88 -6.61 2.53
CA ILE A 101 -8.81 -5.77 3.74
C ILE A 101 -9.80 -4.61 3.66
N ILE A 102 -9.88 -3.92 2.51
CA ILE A 102 -10.80 -2.80 2.29
C ILE A 102 -12.25 -3.26 2.36
N MET A 103 -12.60 -4.37 1.72
CA MET A 103 -13.95 -4.93 1.76
C MET A 103 -14.33 -5.41 3.15
N LEU A 104 -13.42 -6.09 3.84
CA LEU A 104 -13.65 -6.61 5.18
C LEU A 104 -13.86 -5.47 6.21
N ALA A 105 -13.14 -4.34 6.04
CA ALA A 105 -13.34 -3.15 6.88
C ALA A 105 -14.75 -2.55 6.77
N ARG A 106 -15.43 -2.77 5.64
CA ARG A 106 -16.79 -2.27 5.37
C ARG A 106 -17.89 -3.31 5.68
N ALA A 107 -17.52 -4.58 5.88
CA ALA A 107 -18.47 -5.67 6.08
C ALA A 107 -19.09 -5.71 7.48
N PHE A 108 -18.50 -5.02 8.46
CA PHE A 108 -18.96 -5.01 9.84
C PHE A 108 -19.52 -3.64 10.23
N GLU A 109 -20.70 -3.64 10.85
CA GLU A 109 -21.26 -2.43 11.48
C GLU A 109 -20.46 -2.01 12.73
N ASN A 110 -19.96 -3.00 13.48
CA ASN A 110 -19.14 -2.76 14.66
C ASN A 110 -17.67 -2.50 14.27
N GLN A 111 -17.20 -1.29 14.52
CA GLN A 111 -15.83 -0.86 14.19
C GLN A 111 -14.74 -1.69 14.87
N GLU A 112 -14.96 -2.14 16.09
CA GLU A 112 -13.97 -2.96 16.84
C GLU A 112 -13.82 -4.35 16.20
N LYS A 113 -14.94 -4.97 15.82
CA LYS A 113 -14.92 -6.24 15.09
C LYS A 113 -14.26 -6.10 13.73
N ALA A 114 -14.57 -5.02 13.00
CA ALA A 114 -13.94 -4.71 11.71
C ALA A 114 -12.42 -4.55 11.87
N ALA A 115 -11.97 -3.76 12.83
CA ALA A 115 -10.55 -3.52 13.09
C ALA A 115 -9.80 -4.82 13.43
N ARG A 116 -10.37 -5.66 14.29
CA ARG A 116 -9.77 -6.96 14.63
C ARG A 116 -9.70 -7.92 13.45
N ALA A 117 -10.77 -8.03 12.66
CA ALA A 117 -10.81 -8.91 11.49
C ALA A 117 -9.81 -8.46 10.42
N THR A 118 -9.75 -7.15 10.11
CA THR A 118 -8.81 -6.60 9.14
C THR A 118 -7.36 -6.72 9.61
N ALA A 119 -7.08 -6.53 10.90
CA ALA A 119 -5.75 -6.70 11.46
C ALA A 119 -5.27 -8.16 11.33
N ILE A 120 -6.12 -9.14 11.62
CA ILE A 120 -5.79 -10.57 11.45
C ILE A 120 -5.51 -10.87 9.97
N LEU A 121 -6.39 -10.45 9.05
CA LEU A 121 -6.19 -10.66 7.61
C LEU A 121 -4.89 -10.02 7.13
N THR A 122 -4.57 -8.81 7.61
CA THR A 122 -3.32 -8.12 7.24
C THR A 122 -2.09 -8.91 7.69
N LEU A 123 -2.11 -9.47 8.90
CA LEU A 123 -0.99 -10.28 9.40
C LEU A 123 -0.86 -11.62 8.67
N VAL A 124 -1.96 -12.27 8.32
CA VAL A 124 -1.93 -13.48 7.47
C VAL A 124 -1.32 -13.16 6.11
N GLY A 125 -1.73 -12.05 5.50
CA GLY A 125 -1.18 -11.62 4.21
C GLY A 125 0.30 -11.18 4.26
N LEU A 126 0.86 -10.90 5.44
CA LEU A 126 2.27 -10.52 5.59
C LEU A 126 3.22 -11.62 5.09
N VAL A 127 2.80 -12.88 5.12
CA VAL A 127 3.57 -14.02 4.57
C VAL A 127 3.86 -13.84 3.07
N ASN A 128 3.03 -13.11 2.34
CA ASN A 128 3.24 -12.84 0.92
C ASN A 128 4.44 -11.88 0.65
N ILE A 129 4.82 -11.03 1.61
CA ILE A 129 5.91 -10.05 1.42
C ILE A 129 7.27 -10.73 1.20
N PRO A 130 7.73 -11.69 2.03
CA PRO A 130 8.95 -12.44 1.74
C PRO A 130 8.86 -13.24 0.42
N ILE A 131 7.68 -13.76 0.05
CA ILE A 131 7.50 -14.46 -1.24
C ILE A 131 7.78 -13.48 -2.39
N ILE A 132 7.21 -12.27 -2.39
CA ILE A 132 7.52 -11.22 -3.37
C ILE A 132 9.04 -10.94 -3.39
N LYS A 133 9.65 -10.76 -2.23
CA LYS A 133 11.06 -10.37 -2.12
C LYS A 133 12.01 -11.44 -2.68
N PHE A 134 11.77 -12.70 -2.36
CA PHE A 134 12.66 -13.81 -2.69
C PHE A 134 12.22 -14.61 -3.92
N SER A 135 11.07 -14.29 -4.53
CA SER A 135 10.54 -14.98 -5.71
C SER A 135 11.57 -15.17 -6.83
N VAL A 136 12.37 -14.13 -7.10
CA VAL A 136 13.40 -14.16 -8.16
C VAL A 136 14.56 -15.08 -7.83
N ASN A 137 14.81 -15.35 -6.54
CA ASN A 137 15.88 -16.25 -6.10
C ASN A 137 15.43 -17.71 -6.01
N TRP A 138 14.12 -17.93 -5.72
CA TRP A 138 13.57 -19.27 -5.48
C TRP A 138 12.97 -19.90 -6.73
N TRP A 139 12.52 -19.07 -7.71
CA TRP A 139 11.88 -19.55 -8.94
C TRP A 139 12.50 -18.89 -10.16
N HIS A 140 12.39 -19.56 -11.29
CA HIS A 140 12.73 -18.97 -12.59
C HIS A 140 11.68 -17.90 -12.93
N THR A 141 12.10 -16.66 -13.06
CA THR A 141 11.27 -15.52 -13.45
C THR A 141 11.96 -14.72 -14.54
N LEU A 142 11.20 -14.01 -15.37
CA LEU A 142 11.75 -13.07 -16.33
C LEU A 142 12.23 -11.75 -15.66
N HIS A 143 11.86 -11.56 -14.39
CA HIS A 143 12.24 -10.39 -13.62
C HIS A 143 13.72 -10.44 -13.22
N GLN A 144 14.40 -9.31 -13.37
CA GLN A 144 15.79 -9.16 -12.93
C GLN A 144 15.88 -9.22 -11.41
N SER A 145 16.99 -9.80 -10.91
CA SER A 145 17.35 -9.73 -9.49
C SER A 145 17.48 -8.30 -9.00
N ALA A 146 17.37 -8.07 -7.68
CA ALA A 146 17.45 -6.74 -7.09
C ALA A 146 18.72 -6.01 -7.56
N SER A 147 18.54 -4.88 -8.26
CA SER A 147 19.63 -4.09 -8.85
C SER A 147 20.12 -2.97 -7.92
N LEU A 148 19.30 -2.53 -6.95
CA LEU A 148 19.60 -1.42 -6.04
C LEU A 148 20.17 -1.90 -4.70
N LEU A 149 19.53 -2.87 -4.04
CA LEU A 149 19.88 -3.35 -2.71
C LEU A 149 20.64 -4.68 -2.82
N ARG A 150 21.95 -4.60 -3.06
CA ARG A 150 22.86 -5.75 -3.12
C ARG A 150 24.07 -5.50 -2.21
N LEU A 151 24.61 -6.58 -1.64
CA LEU A 151 25.83 -6.53 -0.81
C LEU A 151 27.06 -6.02 -1.58
N GLY A 152 27.07 -6.14 -2.93
CA GLY A 152 28.13 -5.62 -3.81
C GLY A 152 27.88 -4.24 -4.38
N GLY A 153 26.85 -3.51 -3.91
CA GLY A 153 26.46 -2.21 -4.45
C GLY A 153 25.51 -2.28 -5.66
N PRO A 154 24.97 -1.11 -6.08
CA PRO A 154 24.05 -1.03 -7.22
C PRO A 154 24.74 -1.42 -8.53
N THR A 155 24.01 -2.17 -9.38
CA THR A 155 24.49 -2.54 -10.73
C THR A 155 24.00 -1.57 -11.81
N ILE A 156 23.22 -0.56 -11.43
CA ILE A 156 22.67 0.46 -12.32
C ILE A 156 23.74 1.53 -12.54
N GLU A 157 23.88 1.98 -13.79
CA GLU A 157 24.78 3.07 -14.14
C GLU A 157 24.47 4.34 -13.33
N ARG A 158 25.50 5.08 -12.90
CA ARG A 158 25.31 6.27 -12.04
C ARG A 158 24.41 7.33 -12.65
N ALA A 159 24.46 7.49 -13.98
CA ALA A 159 23.63 8.44 -14.71
C ALA A 159 22.11 8.10 -14.63
N MET A 160 21.77 6.82 -14.47
CA MET A 160 20.40 6.34 -14.27
C MET A 160 20.03 6.22 -12.77
N LEU A 161 21.01 5.96 -11.92
CA LEU A 161 20.81 5.72 -10.48
C LEU A 161 20.29 6.98 -9.76
N TRP A 162 20.91 8.15 -10.00
CA TRP A 162 20.51 9.38 -9.32
C TRP A 162 19.07 9.82 -9.62
N PRO A 163 18.61 9.85 -10.89
CA PRO A 163 17.20 10.10 -11.18
C PRO A 163 16.27 9.09 -10.51
N LEU A 164 16.64 7.80 -10.45
CA LEU A 164 15.84 6.77 -9.80
C LEU A 164 15.70 7.02 -8.29
N ILE A 165 16.80 7.31 -7.62
CA ILE A 165 16.79 7.66 -6.18
C ILE A 165 15.91 8.88 -5.93
N THR A 166 16.07 9.94 -6.75
CA THR A 166 15.23 11.15 -6.65
C THR A 166 13.75 10.81 -6.78
N MET A 167 13.37 9.98 -7.76
CA MET A 167 11.98 9.55 -7.94
C MET A 167 11.46 8.72 -6.77
N ILE A 168 12.28 7.82 -6.20
CA ILE A 168 11.92 7.08 -4.98
C ILE A 168 11.61 8.04 -3.84
N PHE A 169 12.44 9.06 -3.61
CA PHE A 169 12.18 10.06 -2.58
C PHE A 169 10.91 10.88 -2.86
N CYS A 170 10.73 11.38 -4.09
CA CYS A 170 9.54 12.15 -4.47
C CYS A 170 8.24 11.36 -4.23
N PHE A 171 8.18 10.11 -4.70
CA PHE A 171 7.02 9.25 -4.49
C PHE A 171 6.84 8.86 -3.01
N SER A 172 7.92 8.73 -2.25
CA SER A 172 7.85 8.47 -0.80
C SER A 172 7.26 9.67 -0.05
N PHE A 173 7.67 10.90 -0.37
CA PHE A 173 7.06 12.10 0.20
C PHE A 173 5.60 12.25 -0.17
N MET A 174 5.24 11.97 -1.43
CA MET A 174 3.85 11.93 -1.87
C MET A 174 3.04 10.89 -1.08
N PHE A 175 3.56 9.68 -0.91
CA PHE A 175 2.94 8.63 -0.10
C PHE A 175 2.70 9.09 1.34
N ILE A 176 3.73 9.63 2.00
CA ILE A 176 3.62 10.12 3.39
C ILE A 176 2.55 11.20 3.49
N SER A 177 2.54 12.17 2.56
CA SER A 177 1.56 13.25 2.54
C SER A 177 0.13 12.72 2.39
N LEU A 178 -0.10 11.84 1.42
CA LEU A 178 -1.42 11.22 1.21
C LEU A 178 -1.87 10.40 2.41
N TYR A 179 -0.95 9.65 3.02
CA TYR A 179 -1.24 8.81 4.18
C TYR A 179 -1.61 9.64 5.41
N LEU A 180 -0.85 10.69 5.71
CA LEU A 180 -1.16 11.61 6.81
C LEU A 180 -2.46 12.36 6.60
N MET A 181 -2.75 12.81 5.35
CA MET A 181 -4.02 13.45 5.01
C MET A 181 -5.19 12.48 5.19
N ALA A 182 -5.07 11.24 4.74
CA ALA A 182 -6.10 10.22 4.91
C ALA A 182 -6.35 9.90 6.39
N MET A 183 -5.29 9.76 7.20
CA MET A 183 -5.41 9.54 8.64
C MET A 183 -6.09 10.72 9.34
N ARG A 184 -5.67 11.95 9.04
CA ARG A 184 -6.29 13.18 9.59
C ARG A 184 -7.78 13.25 9.25
N ASN A 185 -8.13 12.96 8.00
CA ASN A 185 -9.53 12.96 7.56
C ASN A 185 -10.37 11.92 8.31
N GLU A 186 -9.86 10.70 8.45
CA GLU A 186 -10.54 9.63 9.19
C GLU A 186 -10.74 10.00 10.68
N ILE A 187 -9.72 10.57 11.33
CA ILE A 187 -9.82 11.04 12.72
C ILE A 187 -10.90 12.13 12.85
N ASN A 188 -10.92 13.11 11.95
CA ASN A 188 -11.92 14.17 11.93
C ASN A 188 -13.32 13.60 11.72
N ASN A 189 -13.50 12.65 10.81
CA ASN A 189 -14.79 12.00 10.57
C ASN A 189 -15.30 11.28 11.82
N ARG A 190 -14.45 10.55 12.53
CA ARG A 190 -14.80 9.88 13.79
C ARG A 190 -15.19 10.90 14.86
N TYR A 191 -14.48 12.01 14.96
CA TYR A 191 -14.78 13.07 15.91
C TYR A 191 -16.13 13.75 15.62
N ILE A 192 -16.42 14.06 14.36
CA ILE A 192 -17.72 14.62 13.92
C ILE A 192 -18.86 13.67 14.27
N LEU A 193 -18.72 12.37 14.03
CA LEU A 193 -19.73 11.38 14.36
C LEU A 193 -20.03 11.36 15.87
N ILE A 194 -19.01 11.41 16.71
CA ILE A 194 -19.18 11.46 18.18
C ILE A 194 -19.95 12.72 18.60
N LEU A 195 -19.65 13.88 18.00
CA LEU A 195 -20.36 15.12 18.29
C LEU A 195 -21.84 15.06 17.87
N GLN A 196 -22.12 14.47 16.71
CA GLN A 196 -23.49 14.27 16.22
C GLN A 196 -24.30 13.37 17.16
N ILE A 197 -23.75 12.25 17.61
CA ILE A 197 -24.37 11.35 18.57
C ILE A 197 -24.65 12.08 19.89
N LYS A 198 -23.70 12.83 20.44
CA LYS A 198 -23.89 13.61 21.67
C LYS A 198 -24.99 14.67 21.52
N LYS A 199 -25.07 15.33 20.35
CA LYS A 199 -26.13 16.32 20.07
C LYS A 199 -27.51 15.66 20.02
N ALA A 200 -27.63 14.53 19.35
CA ALA A 200 -28.87 13.77 19.26
C ALA A 200 -29.38 13.32 20.65
N HIS A 201 -28.49 12.78 21.50
CA HIS A 201 -28.84 12.41 22.88
C HIS A 201 -29.32 13.60 23.72
N ARG A 202 -28.70 14.78 23.59
CA ARG A 202 -29.13 15.96 24.31
C ARG A 202 -30.51 16.43 23.87
N ALA A 203 -30.81 16.44 22.58
CA ALA A 203 -32.11 16.80 22.04
C ALA A 203 -33.22 15.85 22.58
N GLN A 204 -32.97 14.56 22.56
CA GLN A 204 -33.91 13.54 23.06
C GLN A 204 -34.18 13.70 24.58
N TYR A 205 -33.15 14.04 25.37
CA TYR A 205 -33.32 14.29 26.80
C TYR A 205 -34.17 15.55 27.08
N GLN A 206 -33.99 16.61 26.29
CA GLN A 206 -34.80 17.85 26.44
C GLN A 206 -36.27 17.61 26.10
N ASP A 207 -36.58 16.87 25.05
CA ASP A 207 -37.93 16.52 24.67
C ASP A 207 -38.64 15.66 25.72
N SER A 208 -37.94 14.68 26.31
CA SER A 208 -38.48 13.84 27.38
C SER A 208 -38.80 14.64 28.68
N SER A 209 -37.97 15.66 29.00
CA SER A 209 -38.19 16.52 30.16
C SER A 209 -39.33 17.50 29.98
N SER A 210 -39.61 17.94 28.76
CA SER A 210 -40.73 18.86 28.47
C SER A 210 -42.09 18.16 28.42
N CYS A 211 -42.15 16.84 28.20
CA CYS A 211 -43.37 16.05 28.24
C CYS A 211 -43.80 15.62 29.67
N SER A 212 -42.94 15.80 30.69
CA SER A 212 -43.20 15.38 32.06
C SER A 212 -43.74 16.53 32.98
N THR A 213 -43.84 17.73 32.44
CA THR A 213 -44.45 18.91 33.07
C THR A 213 -45.83 19.21 32.50
#